data_19b671eb5bb2d936395dc748e22f4de6
#
_entry.id   19b671eb5bb2d936395dc748e22f4de6
#
_cell.length_a   1.000
_cell.length_b   1.000
_cell.length_c   1.000
_cell.angle_alpha   90.00
_cell.angle_beta   90.00
_cell.angle_gamma   90.00
#
_symmetry.space_group_name_H-M   'P 1'
#
loop_
_entity.id
_entity.type
_entity.pdbx_description
1 polymer ?
#
loop_
_entity_poly.entity_id
_entity_poly.type
_entity_poly.pdbx_seq_one_letter_code
_entity_poly.pdbx_strand_id
1 'polypeptide(L)'
;MTHTATTSGAASLWSTFELSLTGPTDGNPFLDVELRAIFRQGEREVRVNGFYDGDGVYKLRFLPDATGAWTWETRSNAPALDGLSGSVEVGAAQPGQHGPVRVKNRHHFAYADGTRYINIGTTAYVWNLQGDALEEETLATLAKAPFTKIRMCVFPKHYRYNENEPERYPFKLVTAGKSKWDGSFAGADKYGWKFDFTRFEPAYFRHLEKRINELAAIGVEADLIIFHPYDRWGFSRMSPAEDDRYLRYLTARLAAFPNVWWSMANEYDLMPQKTPQDWDRFINITADNDPFGHLLSVHNCFKFYDHNHPRITHASIQRSAANMSVVWRERYGKPVSIDECCYEGTIAELWGNISGQKMVRRFWDGVVNGGYVTHGETFNDGTDTIWWAKGGKLIGESVPRIAFLRRIMEEGPEEGLDPIKSTGAYRIAMQGGLDNVVLQQLFVPPEGEEGWAPAQAWWPTAGQPHRYYLSYMGENQPSEATVAVPPNERYSATLIDSWEMTETKLSDSVQRGDVLHFAPKPYLALLFKRID
;
A
#
# COMPACT_ATOMS: atom_id res chain seq x y z
N MET A 1 43.06 -14.34 -19.74
CA MET A 1 42.99 -12.92 -20.13
C MET A 1 41.83 -12.32 -19.40
N THR A 2 42.11 -11.50 -18.40
CA THR A 2 41.11 -10.81 -17.59
C THR A 2 40.53 -9.67 -18.41
N HIS A 3 39.32 -9.85 -18.91
CA HIS A 3 38.55 -8.76 -19.50
C HIS A 3 38.02 -7.86 -18.38
N THR A 4 38.79 -6.89 -17.97
CA THR A 4 38.33 -5.80 -17.08
C THR A 4 37.65 -4.75 -17.95
N ALA A 5 36.37 -4.98 -18.25
CA ALA A 5 35.54 -3.89 -18.75
C ALA A 5 35.16 -3.02 -17.53
N THR A 6 35.89 -1.95 -17.31
CA THR A 6 35.57 -0.96 -16.29
C THR A 6 34.45 -0.08 -16.83
N THR A 7 33.21 -0.33 -16.43
CA THR A 7 32.06 0.50 -16.82
C THR A 7 31.83 1.53 -15.73
N SER A 8 31.99 2.81 -16.04
CA SER A 8 31.60 3.91 -15.16
C SER A 8 30.21 4.38 -15.53
N GLY A 9 29.34 4.59 -14.52
CA GLY A 9 27.99 5.12 -14.67
C GLY A 9 27.75 6.31 -13.75
N ALA A 10 26.61 6.97 -13.94
CA ALA A 10 26.11 8.00 -13.05
C ALA A 10 24.65 7.68 -12.68
N ALA A 11 24.28 8.01 -11.45
CA ALA A 11 22.91 7.90 -10.95
C ALA A 11 22.61 9.09 -10.03
N SER A 12 21.36 9.36 -9.75
CA SER A 12 20.97 10.21 -8.64
C SER A 12 20.53 9.37 -7.43
N LEU A 13 20.64 9.95 -6.27
CA LEU A 13 20.14 9.34 -5.03
C LEU A 13 18.69 8.91 -5.21
N TRP A 14 18.38 7.67 -4.81
CA TRP A 14 17.07 7.01 -4.95
C TRP A 14 16.55 6.87 -6.39
N SER A 15 17.39 6.95 -7.40
CA SER A 15 17.05 6.53 -8.75
C SER A 15 17.62 5.13 -9.04
N THR A 16 16.88 4.33 -9.79
CA THR A 16 17.34 3.00 -10.19
C THR A 16 18.57 3.11 -11.10
N PHE A 17 19.68 2.55 -10.66
CA PHE A 17 20.84 2.32 -11.51
C PHE A 17 20.76 0.91 -12.11
N GLU A 18 20.87 0.78 -13.43
CA GLU A 18 20.77 -0.50 -14.12
C GLU A 18 22.08 -0.81 -14.88
N LEU A 19 22.58 -2.02 -14.69
CA LEU A 19 23.63 -2.62 -15.50
C LEU A 19 23.02 -3.63 -16.45
N SER A 20 23.39 -3.59 -17.73
CA SER A 20 23.02 -4.59 -18.73
C SER A 20 24.28 -5.30 -19.19
N LEU A 21 24.30 -6.63 -19.06
CA LEU A 21 25.41 -7.51 -19.37
C LEU A 21 25.00 -8.52 -20.42
N THR A 22 25.93 -8.95 -21.27
CA THR A 22 25.71 -10.02 -22.25
C THR A 22 26.23 -11.35 -21.70
N GLY A 23 25.42 -12.40 -21.78
CA GLY A 23 25.76 -13.70 -21.25
C GLY A 23 25.15 -14.87 -22.05
N PRO A 24 25.21 -16.12 -21.52
CA PRO A 24 24.75 -17.32 -22.20
C PRO A 24 23.27 -17.26 -22.59
N THR A 25 22.95 -17.90 -23.70
CA THR A 25 21.57 -18.11 -24.20
C THR A 25 21.18 -19.57 -24.25
N ASP A 26 22.16 -20.47 -24.15
CA ASP A 26 21.96 -21.91 -24.23
C ASP A 26 21.23 -22.46 -22.99
N GLY A 27 20.51 -23.56 -23.15
CA GLY A 27 19.79 -24.21 -22.05
C GLY A 27 18.56 -23.40 -21.59
N ASN A 28 18.47 -23.19 -20.30
CA ASN A 28 17.45 -22.36 -19.68
C ASN A 28 18.10 -21.29 -18.76
N PRO A 29 18.44 -20.12 -19.30
CA PRO A 29 19.11 -19.08 -18.52
C PRO A 29 18.37 -18.64 -17.24
N PHE A 30 17.06 -18.81 -17.17
CA PHE A 30 16.26 -18.53 -15.94
C PHE A 30 16.54 -19.51 -14.80
N LEU A 31 17.09 -20.70 -15.10
CA LEU A 31 17.44 -21.75 -14.14
C LEU A 31 18.93 -21.94 -13.98
N ASP A 32 19.63 -21.88 -15.11
CA ASP A 32 21.01 -22.37 -15.22
C ASP A 32 22.04 -21.32 -14.85
N VAL A 33 21.65 -20.01 -14.88
CA VAL A 33 22.57 -18.89 -14.64
C VAL A 33 22.18 -18.15 -13.36
N GLU A 34 23.11 -18.14 -12.43
CA GLU A 34 23.06 -17.28 -11.24
C GLU A 34 23.91 -16.04 -11.49
N LEU A 35 23.35 -14.87 -11.19
CA LEU A 35 24.03 -13.59 -11.25
C LEU A 35 23.70 -12.75 -10.04
N ARG A 36 24.71 -12.15 -9.44
CA ARG A 36 24.57 -11.15 -8.37
C ARG A 36 25.68 -10.11 -8.50
N ALA A 37 25.45 -8.93 -7.91
CA ALA A 37 26.51 -7.94 -7.74
C ALA A 37 26.60 -7.49 -6.29
N ILE A 38 27.79 -7.06 -5.89
CA ILE A 38 28.07 -6.44 -4.60
C ILE A 38 28.46 -5.00 -4.89
N PHE A 39 27.63 -4.06 -4.45
CA PHE A 39 27.92 -2.63 -4.49
C PHE A 39 28.57 -2.21 -3.19
N ARG A 40 29.66 -1.40 -3.25
CA ARG A 40 30.44 -0.97 -2.09
C ARG A 40 30.66 0.52 -2.07
N GLN A 41 30.52 1.09 -0.86
CA GLN A 41 30.96 2.45 -0.55
C GLN A 41 31.63 2.45 0.82
N GLY A 42 32.94 2.63 0.86
CA GLY A 42 33.74 2.40 2.07
C GLY A 42 33.60 0.95 2.56
N GLU A 43 33.22 0.77 3.81
CA GLU A 43 33.00 -0.56 4.41
C GLU A 43 31.58 -1.11 4.16
N ARG A 44 30.71 -0.31 3.60
CA ARG A 44 29.32 -0.69 3.35
C ARG A 44 29.20 -1.55 2.10
N GLU A 45 28.43 -2.63 2.22
CA GLU A 45 28.09 -3.52 1.10
C GLU A 45 26.59 -3.61 0.91
N VAL A 46 26.12 -3.55 -0.35
CA VAL A 46 24.75 -3.87 -0.76
C VAL A 46 24.82 -4.98 -1.81
N ARG A 47 24.15 -6.08 -1.56
CA ARG A 47 24.11 -7.24 -2.45
C ARG A 47 22.80 -7.26 -3.21
N VAL A 48 22.87 -7.27 -4.54
CA VAL A 48 21.70 -7.32 -5.41
C VAL A 48 21.75 -8.59 -6.27
N ASN A 49 20.61 -9.21 -6.48
CA ASN A 49 20.48 -10.31 -7.42
C ASN A 49 20.23 -9.77 -8.81
N GLY A 50 20.85 -10.40 -9.81
CA GLY A 50 20.59 -10.15 -11.21
C GLY A 50 19.47 -11.03 -11.74
N PHE A 51 19.04 -10.74 -12.95
CA PHE A 51 18.01 -11.51 -13.64
C PHE A 51 18.27 -11.55 -15.15
N TYR A 52 17.80 -12.61 -15.78
CA TYR A 52 17.79 -12.75 -17.23
C TYR A 52 16.61 -11.99 -17.84
N ASP A 53 16.86 -11.09 -18.78
CA ASP A 53 15.84 -10.27 -19.44
C ASP A 53 15.54 -10.69 -20.89
N GLY A 54 15.97 -11.89 -21.29
CA GLY A 54 15.81 -12.41 -22.64
C GLY A 54 16.98 -12.09 -23.56
N ASP A 55 17.07 -12.80 -24.68
CA ASP A 55 18.00 -12.54 -25.80
C ASP A 55 19.48 -12.37 -25.38
N GLY A 56 19.93 -13.13 -24.37
CA GLY A 56 21.29 -13.06 -23.84
C GLY A 56 21.57 -11.85 -22.96
N VAL A 57 20.55 -11.06 -22.61
CA VAL A 57 20.68 -9.90 -21.74
C VAL A 57 20.43 -10.27 -20.28
N TYR A 58 21.37 -9.93 -19.43
CA TYR A 58 21.30 -10.05 -17.97
C TYR A 58 21.35 -8.67 -17.34
N LYS A 59 20.53 -8.43 -16.35
CA LYS A 59 20.43 -7.13 -15.70
C LYS A 59 20.67 -7.22 -14.20
N LEU A 60 21.25 -6.15 -13.66
CA LEU A 60 21.43 -5.89 -12.24
C LEU A 60 20.90 -4.50 -11.95
N ARG A 61 20.10 -4.36 -10.91
CA ARG A 61 19.54 -3.06 -10.51
C ARG A 61 19.93 -2.71 -9.09
N PHE A 62 20.36 -1.48 -8.92
CA PHE A 62 20.76 -0.93 -7.63
C PHE A 62 20.00 0.37 -7.35
N LEU A 63 19.50 0.53 -6.14
CA LEU A 63 18.90 1.75 -5.65
C LEU A 63 19.85 2.42 -4.66
N PRO A 64 20.64 3.41 -5.07
CA PRO A 64 21.55 4.09 -4.18
C PRO A 64 20.82 4.93 -3.14
N ASP A 65 21.23 4.81 -1.88
CA ASP A 65 20.69 5.55 -0.74
C ASP A 65 21.75 6.44 -0.05
N ALA A 66 22.90 6.62 -0.69
CA ALA A 66 23.94 7.56 -0.32
C ALA A 66 24.63 8.12 -1.57
N THR A 67 24.96 9.40 -1.54
CA THR A 67 25.71 10.09 -2.61
C THR A 67 27.18 9.72 -2.60
N GLY A 68 27.88 9.98 -3.73
CA GLY A 68 29.30 9.72 -3.92
C GLY A 68 29.59 8.44 -4.69
N ALA A 69 30.86 8.06 -4.74
CA ALA A 69 31.32 6.93 -5.53
C ALA A 69 30.98 5.58 -4.89
N TRP A 70 30.34 4.73 -5.66
CA TRP A 70 30.12 3.32 -5.37
C TRP A 70 30.89 2.46 -6.37
N THR A 71 31.53 1.39 -5.90
CA THR A 71 32.09 0.36 -6.75
C THR A 71 31.19 -0.85 -6.79
N TRP A 72 31.24 -1.62 -7.86
CA TRP A 72 30.48 -2.87 -7.95
C TRP A 72 31.33 -3.99 -8.55
N GLU A 73 31.02 -5.22 -8.18
CA GLU A 73 31.62 -6.43 -8.70
C GLU A 73 30.57 -7.52 -8.82
N THR A 74 30.56 -8.23 -9.97
CA THR A 74 29.63 -9.34 -10.22
C THR A 74 30.19 -10.66 -9.70
N ARG A 75 29.26 -11.58 -9.38
CA ARG A 75 29.51 -12.98 -9.10
C ARG A 75 28.49 -13.81 -9.87
N SER A 76 28.97 -14.78 -10.63
CA SER A 76 28.15 -15.65 -11.46
C SER A 76 28.77 -17.04 -11.61
N ASN A 77 27.93 -18.07 -11.85
CA ASN A 77 28.38 -19.37 -12.30
C ASN A 77 28.68 -19.40 -13.81
N ALA A 78 28.30 -18.35 -14.56
CA ALA A 78 28.62 -18.18 -15.96
C ALA A 78 29.90 -17.33 -16.12
N PRO A 79 30.99 -17.87 -16.71
CA PRO A 79 32.29 -17.13 -16.80
C PRO A 79 32.20 -15.76 -17.47
N ALA A 80 31.27 -15.58 -18.42
CA ALA A 80 31.09 -14.31 -19.13
C ALA A 80 30.50 -13.21 -18.22
N LEU A 81 29.90 -13.57 -17.10
CA LEU A 81 29.23 -12.67 -16.16
C LEU A 81 29.95 -12.57 -14.81
N ASP A 82 30.97 -13.40 -14.57
CA ASP A 82 31.69 -13.44 -13.30
C ASP A 82 32.88 -12.48 -13.27
N GLY A 83 33.09 -11.82 -12.13
CA GLY A 83 34.26 -10.94 -11.91
C GLY A 83 34.23 -9.64 -12.69
N LEU A 84 33.13 -9.26 -13.35
CA LEU A 84 32.98 -7.96 -13.96
C LEU A 84 32.90 -6.88 -12.86
N SER A 85 33.51 -5.72 -13.08
CA SER A 85 33.56 -4.65 -12.08
C SER A 85 33.45 -3.28 -12.72
N GLY A 86 33.11 -2.30 -11.89
CA GLY A 86 33.03 -0.91 -12.31
C GLY A 86 32.66 0.02 -11.15
N SER A 87 32.23 1.22 -11.50
CA SER A 87 31.81 2.22 -10.53
C SER A 87 30.57 3.00 -11.00
N VAL A 88 29.85 3.56 -10.04
CA VAL A 88 28.78 4.52 -10.30
C VAL A 88 28.96 5.72 -9.36
N GLU A 89 28.94 6.92 -9.94
CA GLU A 89 28.90 8.16 -9.17
C GLU A 89 27.46 8.56 -8.89
N VAL A 90 27.11 8.69 -7.63
CA VAL A 90 25.74 9.00 -7.18
C VAL A 90 25.67 10.47 -6.79
N GLY A 91 24.95 11.26 -7.58
CA GLY A 91 24.64 12.66 -7.30
C GLY A 91 23.46 12.84 -6.35
N ALA A 92 23.08 14.09 -6.09
CA ALA A 92 21.92 14.42 -5.28
C ALA A 92 20.62 13.87 -5.88
N ALA A 93 19.58 13.69 -5.02
CA ALA A 93 18.25 13.34 -5.46
C ALA A 93 17.68 14.37 -6.43
N GLN A 94 16.92 13.91 -7.41
CA GLN A 94 16.18 14.82 -8.29
C GLN A 94 14.96 15.39 -7.55
N PRO A 95 14.44 16.56 -7.94
CA PRO A 95 13.20 17.08 -7.37
C PRO A 95 12.06 16.05 -7.40
N GLY A 96 11.40 15.86 -6.27
CA GLY A 96 10.33 14.86 -6.11
C GLY A 96 10.80 13.43 -5.82
N GLN A 97 12.11 13.18 -5.80
CA GLN A 97 12.66 11.88 -5.36
C GLN A 97 12.97 11.91 -3.86
N HIS A 98 12.21 11.13 -3.09
CA HIS A 98 12.29 11.05 -1.63
C HIS A 98 12.74 9.70 -1.10
N GLY A 99 13.03 8.77 -2.02
CA GLY A 99 13.34 7.37 -1.69
C GLY A 99 12.11 6.55 -1.28
N PRO A 100 12.31 5.28 -0.93
CA PRO A 100 11.20 4.39 -0.57
C PRO A 100 10.48 4.85 0.70
N VAL A 101 9.17 4.57 0.75
CA VAL A 101 8.38 4.81 1.96
C VAL A 101 8.81 3.83 3.06
N ARG A 102 8.89 4.31 4.29
CA ARG A 102 9.29 3.58 5.49
C ARG A 102 8.27 3.76 6.60
N VAL A 103 8.27 2.85 7.56
CA VAL A 103 7.56 3.05 8.82
C VAL A 103 8.27 4.14 9.63
N LYS A 104 7.50 5.14 10.07
CA LYS A 104 7.94 6.25 10.93
C LYS A 104 7.14 6.24 12.23
N ASN A 105 7.80 6.54 13.34
CA ASN A 105 7.13 6.67 14.65
C ASN A 105 6.22 5.47 14.97
N ARG A 106 6.67 4.26 14.59
CA ARG A 106 5.97 2.99 14.83
C ARG A 106 4.65 2.81 14.08
N HIS A 107 3.85 3.85 13.90
CA HIS A 107 2.47 3.75 13.40
C HIS A 107 2.18 4.60 12.17
N HIS A 108 3.15 5.31 11.66
CA HIS A 108 3.01 6.19 10.52
C HIS A 108 4.01 5.82 9.42
N PHE A 109 3.97 6.57 8.34
CA PHE A 109 4.85 6.40 7.20
C PHE A 109 5.56 7.72 6.88
N ALA A 110 6.78 7.62 6.36
CA ALA A 110 7.51 8.71 5.74
C ALA A 110 8.38 8.16 4.63
N TYR A 111 8.81 9.01 3.70
CA TYR A 111 9.86 8.67 2.75
C TYR A 111 11.22 8.50 3.44
N ALA A 112 12.16 7.88 2.73
CA ALA A 112 13.51 7.60 3.27
C ALA A 112 14.28 8.86 3.66
N ASP A 113 14.02 10.01 3.04
CA ASP A 113 14.59 11.31 3.38
C ASP A 113 13.92 11.99 4.59
N GLY A 114 12.90 11.37 5.15
CA GLY A 114 12.10 11.91 6.25
C GLY A 114 10.91 12.76 5.83
N THR A 115 10.76 13.06 4.54
CA THR A 115 9.59 13.77 4.02
C THR A 115 8.32 13.00 4.38
N ARG A 116 7.30 13.72 4.83
CA ARG A 116 6.04 13.12 5.26
C ARG A 116 5.34 12.40 4.12
N TYR A 117 4.86 11.19 4.39
CA TYR A 117 4.01 10.43 3.49
C TYR A 117 2.64 10.20 4.12
N ILE A 118 1.58 10.62 3.44
CA ILE A 118 0.19 10.39 3.84
C ILE A 118 -0.36 9.24 3.00
N ASN A 119 -0.61 8.09 3.63
CA ASN A 119 -1.11 6.91 2.95
C ASN A 119 -2.62 7.01 2.68
N ILE A 120 -2.98 7.50 1.51
CA ILE A 120 -4.34 7.51 0.97
C ILE A 120 -4.36 6.62 -0.28
N GLY A 121 -4.84 5.39 -0.14
CA GLY A 121 -4.81 4.41 -1.21
C GLY A 121 -6.06 4.37 -2.09
N THR A 122 -5.91 3.78 -3.26
CA THR A 122 -7.02 3.28 -4.09
C THR A 122 -6.68 1.89 -4.63
N THR A 123 -7.70 1.15 -5.04
CA THR A 123 -7.54 -0.18 -5.65
C THR A 123 -8.02 -0.16 -7.10
N ALA A 124 -7.16 -0.60 -8.02
CA ALA A 124 -7.52 -0.96 -9.38
C ALA A 124 -6.70 -2.21 -9.77
N TYR A 125 -7.26 -3.38 -9.55
CA TYR A 125 -6.50 -4.63 -9.45
C TYR A 125 -5.65 -4.95 -10.67
N VAL A 126 -6.19 -4.81 -11.88
CA VAL A 126 -5.48 -5.19 -13.11
C VAL A 126 -5.50 -4.06 -14.16
N TRP A 127 -5.45 -2.83 -13.70
CA TRP A 127 -5.39 -1.66 -14.59
C TRP A 127 -4.19 -1.71 -15.54
N ASN A 128 -3.09 -2.28 -15.08
CA ASN A 128 -1.82 -2.45 -15.80
C ASN A 128 -1.82 -3.61 -16.83
N LEU A 129 -2.97 -4.25 -17.07
CA LEU A 129 -3.14 -5.39 -17.97
C LEU A 129 -4.36 -5.22 -18.90
N GLN A 130 -4.76 -3.98 -19.16
CA GLN A 130 -5.95 -3.63 -19.95
C GLN A 130 -5.64 -3.10 -21.36
N GLY A 131 -4.35 -2.95 -21.68
CA GLY A 131 -3.88 -2.32 -22.90
C GLY A 131 -3.69 -0.80 -22.77
N ASP A 132 -2.79 -0.27 -23.57
CA ASP A 132 -2.22 1.08 -23.39
C ASP A 132 -3.29 2.17 -23.26
N ALA A 133 -4.36 2.14 -24.03
CA ALA A 133 -5.36 3.23 -24.03
C ALA A 133 -6.04 3.41 -22.65
N LEU A 134 -6.50 2.31 -22.03
CA LEU A 134 -7.15 2.35 -20.72
C LEU A 134 -6.15 2.57 -19.60
N GLU A 135 -4.95 2.05 -19.75
CA GLU A 135 -3.86 2.25 -18.79
C GLU A 135 -3.41 3.72 -18.75
N GLU A 136 -3.27 4.39 -19.89
CA GLU A 136 -2.96 5.83 -19.97
C GLU A 136 -4.11 6.69 -19.40
N GLU A 137 -5.38 6.33 -19.65
CA GLU A 137 -6.53 7.00 -19.02
C GLU A 137 -6.49 6.86 -17.49
N THR A 138 -6.12 5.68 -16.98
CA THR A 138 -5.97 5.41 -15.55
C THR A 138 -4.89 6.29 -14.92
N LEU A 139 -3.73 6.40 -15.56
CA LEU A 139 -2.64 7.27 -15.11
C LEU A 139 -3.05 8.74 -15.11
N ALA A 140 -3.72 9.20 -16.16
CA ALA A 140 -4.23 10.57 -16.26
C ALA A 140 -5.29 10.88 -15.18
N THR A 141 -6.08 9.89 -14.79
CA THR A 141 -7.05 9.98 -13.68
C THR A 141 -6.34 10.04 -12.34
N LEU A 142 -5.38 9.16 -12.09
CA LEU A 142 -4.59 9.13 -10.85
C LEU A 142 -3.81 10.42 -10.62
N ALA A 143 -3.23 11.00 -11.67
CA ALA A 143 -2.48 12.26 -11.58
C ALA A 143 -3.30 13.45 -11.06
N LYS A 144 -4.63 13.35 -11.10
CA LYS A 144 -5.57 14.38 -10.60
C LYS A 144 -6.29 13.98 -9.31
N ALA A 145 -6.16 12.71 -8.93
CA ALA A 145 -6.82 12.13 -7.75
C ALA A 145 -5.99 12.34 -6.47
N PRO A 146 -6.58 12.25 -5.29
CA PRO A 146 -5.87 12.43 -4.03
C PRO A 146 -5.03 11.23 -3.60
N PHE A 147 -4.93 10.19 -4.39
CA PHE A 147 -4.34 8.93 -4.00
C PHE A 147 -2.81 8.96 -4.09
N THR A 148 -2.17 8.49 -3.04
CA THR A 148 -0.71 8.36 -2.94
C THR A 148 -0.24 6.91 -3.13
N LYS A 149 -1.17 5.97 -3.22
CA LYS A 149 -0.91 4.54 -3.36
C LYS A 149 -2.00 3.90 -4.23
N ILE A 150 -1.60 2.97 -5.11
CA ILE A 150 -2.53 2.09 -5.83
C ILE A 150 -2.20 0.63 -5.54
N ARG A 151 -3.23 -0.15 -5.15
CA ARG A 151 -3.12 -1.61 -5.05
C ARG A 151 -3.40 -2.23 -6.40
N MET A 152 -2.45 -3.04 -6.88
CA MET A 152 -2.50 -3.66 -8.19
C MET A 152 -1.87 -5.05 -8.20
N CYS A 153 -2.41 -5.95 -9.01
CA CYS A 153 -1.93 -7.32 -9.11
C CYS A 153 -0.71 -7.43 -10.03
N VAL A 154 0.27 -8.24 -9.63
CA VAL A 154 1.35 -8.65 -10.53
C VAL A 154 0.81 -9.67 -11.53
N PHE A 155 0.08 -10.70 -11.08
CA PHE A 155 -0.57 -11.65 -11.98
C PHE A 155 -1.90 -11.15 -12.53
N PRO A 156 -2.30 -11.57 -13.74
CA PRO A 156 -3.64 -11.29 -14.23
C PRO A 156 -4.70 -11.89 -13.31
N LYS A 157 -5.79 -11.16 -13.12
CA LYS A 157 -6.91 -11.55 -12.27
C LYS A 157 -8.13 -11.80 -13.14
N HIS A 158 -8.75 -13.00 -12.98
CA HIS A 158 -9.97 -13.35 -13.67
C HIS A 158 -11.15 -13.34 -12.71
N TYR A 159 -12.12 -12.52 -13.02
CA TYR A 159 -13.31 -12.33 -12.21
C TYR A 159 -14.45 -11.77 -13.07
N ARG A 160 -15.69 -11.84 -12.56
CA ARG A 160 -16.91 -11.37 -13.25
C ARG A 160 -16.77 -9.97 -13.89
N TYR A 161 -16.01 -9.09 -13.28
CA TYR A 161 -15.78 -7.72 -13.73
C TYR A 161 -14.46 -7.53 -14.49
N ASN A 162 -13.73 -8.59 -14.74
CA ASN A 162 -12.55 -8.64 -15.61
C ASN A 162 -12.40 -10.03 -16.22
N GLU A 163 -13.02 -10.23 -17.37
CA GLU A 163 -12.91 -11.45 -18.16
C GLU A 163 -11.87 -11.33 -19.28
N ASN A 164 -11.22 -10.18 -19.41
CA ASN A 164 -10.24 -9.93 -20.46
C ASN A 164 -9.00 -10.80 -20.27
N GLU A 165 -8.47 -11.31 -21.37
CA GLU A 165 -7.14 -11.91 -21.39
C GLU A 165 -6.11 -10.79 -21.49
N PRO A 166 -5.00 -10.86 -20.73
CA PRO A 166 -3.92 -9.91 -20.89
C PRO A 166 -3.22 -10.15 -22.23
N GLU A 167 -2.63 -9.08 -22.80
CA GLU A 167 -1.84 -9.20 -24.03
C GLU A 167 -0.61 -10.10 -23.87
N ARG A 168 -0.11 -10.21 -22.64
CA ARG A 168 1.09 -10.97 -22.26
C ARG A 168 0.87 -11.69 -20.95
N TYR A 169 1.56 -12.80 -20.76
CA TYR A 169 1.55 -13.57 -19.52
C TYR A 169 2.92 -13.55 -18.84
N PRO A 170 3.00 -13.76 -17.52
CA PRO A 170 4.27 -13.72 -16.80
C PRO A 170 5.21 -14.89 -17.10
N PHE A 171 4.67 -16.00 -17.64
CA PHE A 171 5.42 -17.20 -18.00
C PHE A 171 5.17 -17.58 -19.46
N LYS A 172 6.07 -18.40 -20.01
CA LYS A 172 5.96 -18.88 -21.36
C LYS A 172 4.70 -19.74 -21.55
N LEU A 173 3.81 -19.29 -22.41
CA LEU A 173 2.59 -20.02 -22.75
C LEU A 173 2.93 -21.27 -23.56
N VAL A 174 2.40 -22.44 -23.13
CA VAL A 174 2.49 -23.73 -23.84
C VAL A 174 1.18 -24.06 -24.54
N THR A 175 0.05 -23.88 -23.84
CA THR A 175 -1.29 -24.14 -24.40
C THR A 175 -2.25 -23.07 -23.88
N ALA A 176 -2.95 -22.41 -24.81
CA ALA A 176 -4.03 -21.50 -24.49
C ALA A 176 -5.30 -22.25 -24.08
N GLY A 177 -5.96 -21.77 -23.05
CA GLY A 177 -7.19 -22.33 -22.52
C GLY A 177 -8.43 -21.49 -22.86
N LYS A 178 -9.50 -21.70 -22.09
CA LYS A 178 -10.78 -20.97 -22.24
C LYS A 178 -10.81 -19.75 -21.31
N SER A 179 -11.43 -18.67 -21.80
CA SER A 179 -11.41 -17.37 -21.16
C SER A 179 -12.70 -17.03 -20.39
N LYS A 180 -13.84 -17.60 -20.74
CA LYS A 180 -15.14 -17.18 -20.19
C LYS A 180 -15.28 -17.49 -18.70
N TRP A 181 -15.71 -16.49 -17.92
CA TRP A 181 -16.09 -16.65 -16.51
C TRP A 181 -17.31 -17.59 -16.36
N ASP A 182 -17.22 -18.56 -15.48
CA ASP A 182 -18.27 -19.56 -15.23
C ASP A 182 -18.71 -19.62 -13.76
N GLY A 183 -18.38 -18.59 -12.97
CA GLY A 183 -18.69 -18.52 -11.54
C GLY A 183 -17.76 -19.34 -10.63
N SER A 184 -16.67 -19.89 -11.15
CA SER A 184 -15.80 -20.78 -10.39
C SER A 184 -14.38 -20.25 -10.30
N PHE A 185 -13.73 -20.52 -9.16
CA PHE A 185 -12.29 -20.34 -8.93
C PHE A 185 -11.50 -21.64 -9.15
N ALA A 186 -11.98 -22.52 -10.04
CA ALA A 186 -11.27 -23.74 -10.40
C ALA A 186 -9.94 -23.41 -11.08
N GLY A 187 -8.91 -24.21 -10.82
CA GLY A 187 -7.58 -23.98 -11.37
C GLY A 187 -7.46 -24.27 -12.88
N ALA A 188 -6.25 -24.09 -13.40
CA ALA A 188 -5.89 -24.20 -14.81
C ALA A 188 -6.38 -25.45 -15.53
N ASP A 189 -6.44 -26.59 -14.83
CA ASP A 189 -6.88 -27.86 -15.38
C ASP A 189 -8.30 -27.83 -15.95
N LYS A 190 -9.20 -27.06 -15.31
CA LYS A 190 -10.56 -26.87 -15.79
C LYS A 190 -10.63 -26.07 -17.08
N TYR A 191 -9.74 -25.09 -17.23
CA TYR A 191 -9.75 -24.14 -18.34
C TYR A 191 -8.78 -24.51 -19.47
N GLY A 192 -7.89 -25.49 -19.23
CA GLY A 192 -6.96 -26.02 -20.22
C GLY A 192 -5.71 -25.19 -20.47
N TRP A 193 -5.44 -24.19 -19.63
CA TRP A 193 -4.21 -23.40 -19.71
C TRP A 193 -3.00 -24.20 -19.27
N LYS A 194 -1.89 -24.07 -20.00
CA LYS A 194 -0.59 -24.65 -19.62
C LYS A 194 0.53 -23.65 -19.86
N PHE A 195 1.37 -23.47 -18.84
CA PHE A 195 2.55 -22.62 -18.87
C PHE A 195 3.80 -23.43 -18.52
N ASP A 196 4.93 -23.02 -19.08
CA ASP A 196 6.25 -23.45 -18.63
C ASP A 196 6.72 -22.50 -17.51
N PHE A 197 6.50 -22.89 -16.28
CA PHE A 197 6.89 -22.12 -15.08
C PHE A 197 8.41 -22.07 -14.86
N THR A 198 9.20 -22.69 -15.72
CA THR A 198 10.66 -22.56 -15.70
C THR A 198 11.16 -21.41 -16.58
N ARG A 199 10.28 -20.79 -17.39
CA ARG A 199 10.61 -19.71 -18.31
C ARG A 199 9.67 -18.54 -18.12
N PHE A 200 10.23 -17.42 -17.66
CA PHE A 200 9.50 -16.16 -17.59
C PHE A 200 9.33 -15.53 -18.99
N GLU A 201 8.39 -14.60 -19.08
CA GLU A 201 8.20 -13.75 -20.27
C GLU A 201 8.70 -12.33 -19.96
N PRO A 202 9.92 -11.96 -20.35
CA PRO A 202 10.50 -10.66 -19.98
C PRO A 202 9.68 -9.46 -20.45
N ALA A 203 8.97 -9.58 -21.58
CA ALA A 203 8.14 -8.50 -22.10
C ALA A 203 6.97 -8.14 -21.16
N TYR A 204 6.42 -9.13 -20.45
CA TYR A 204 5.40 -8.92 -19.42
C TYR A 204 5.94 -8.05 -18.28
N PHE A 205 7.12 -8.40 -17.78
CA PHE A 205 7.73 -7.67 -16.66
C PHE A 205 8.22 -6.28 -17.07
N ARG A 206 8.75 -6.12 -18.29
CA ARG A 206 9.10 -4.77 -18.81
C ARG A 206 7.89 -3.86 -18.91
N HIS A 207 6.70 -4.39 -19.25
CA HIS A 207 5.47 -3.62 -19.24
C HIS A 207 5.07 -3.23 -17.80
N LEU A 208 5.12 -4.15 -16.85
CA LEU A 208 4.88 -3.87 -15.43
C LEU A 208 5.84 -2.78 -14.89
N GLU A 209 7.13 -2.89 -15.22
CA GLU A 209 8.16 -1.90 -14.84
C GLU A 209 7.88 -0.52 -15.43
N LYS A 210 7.41 -0.45 -16.68
CA LYS A 210 6.97 0.80 -17.31
C LYS A 210 5.87 1.44 -16.47
N ARG A 211 4.82 0.70 -16.11
CA ARG A 211 3.69 1.21 -15.33
C ARG A 211 4.09 1.63 -13.90
N ILE A 212 5.00 0.92 -13.26
CA ILE A 212 5.57 1.31 -11.95
C ILE A 212 6.31 2.64 -12.04
N ASN A 213 7.14 2.84 -13.08
CA ASN A 213 7.84 4.10 -13.30
C ASN A 213 6.89 5.27 -13.57
N GLU A 214 5.83 5.03 -14.33
CA GLU A 214 4.82 6.05 -14.63
C GLU A 214 4.03 6.44 -13.37
N LEU A 215 3.73 5.49 -12.48
CA LEU A 215 3.18 5.79 -11.15
C LEU A 215 4.15 6.64 -10.31
N ALA A 216 5.45 6.30 -10.30
CA ALA A 216 6.46 7.09 -9.60
C ALA A 216 6.51 8.55 -10.12
N ALA A 217 6.40 8.73 -11.43
CA ALA A 217 6.42 10.05 -12.06
C ALA A 217 5.25 10.96 -11.65
N ILE A 218 4.14 10.38 -11.20
CA ILE A 218 2.98 11.11 -10.67
C ILE A 218 2.86 11.06 -9.15
N GLY A 219 3.90 10.56 -8.45
CA GLY A 219 3.94 10.51 -6.98
C GLY A 219 3.05 9.44 -6.35
N VAL A 220 2.80 8.32 -7.05
CA VAL A 220 1.95 7.23 -6.58
C VAL A 220 2.79 5.96 -6.32
N GLU A 221 2.62 5.40 -5.11
CA GLU A 221 3.23 4.14 -4.72
C GLU A 221 2.50 2.94 -5.36
N ALA A 222 3.26 1.97 -5.84
CA ALA A 222 2.76 0.71 -6.39
C ALA A 222 2.72 -0.37 -5.30
N ASP A 223 1.55 -0.62 -4.72
CA ASP A 223 1.31 -1.69 -3.76
C ASP A 223 1.01 -3.00 -4.54
N LEU A 224 2.08 -3.77 -4.77
CA LEU A 224 2.08 -4.93 -5.66
C LEU A 224 1.54 -6.16 -4.97
N ILE A 225 0.37 -6.61 -5.40
CA ILE A 225 -0.23 -7.87 -4.98
C ILE A 225 0.45 -9.02 -5.74
N ILE A 226 1.23 -9.82 -5.02
CA ILE A 226 2.10 -10.86 -5.60
C ILE A 226 1.29 -12.12 -5.94
N PHE A 227 0.40 -12.55 -5.02
CA PHE A 227 -0.48 -13.70 -5.21
C PHE A 227 -1.94 -13.33 -4.96
N HIS A 228 -2.86 -14.07 -5.58
CA HIS A 228 -4.31 -13.96 -5.32
C HIS A 228 -5.06 -15.23 -5.77
N PRO A 229 -6.27 -15.51 -5.24
CA PRO A 229 -7.04 -16.71 -5.57
C PRO A 229 -7.75 -16.65 -6.93
N TYR A 230 -7.87 -15.48 -7.56
CA TYR A 230 -8.67 -15.21 -8.75
C TYR A 230 -7.94 -15.60 -10.04
N ASP A 231 -7.62 -16.89 -10.16
CA ASP A 231 -6.69 -17.43 -11.12
C ASP A 231 -7.29 -18.63 -11.88
N ARG A 232 -7.19 -18.59 -13.19
CA ARG A 232 -7.55 -19.71 -14.07
C ARG A 232 -6.37 -20.23 -14.88
N TRP A 233 -5.22 -19.59 -14.76
CA TRP A 233 -4.01 -19.91 -15.51
C TRP A 233 -3.09 -20.89 -14.78
N GLY A 234 -3.27 -21.05 -13.46
CA GLY A 234 -2.49 -21.96 -12.61
C GLY A 234 -1.42 -21.27 -11.77
N PHE A 235 -1.31 -19.93 -11.83
CA PHE A 235 -0.29 -19.17 -11.10
C PHE A 235 -0.45 -19.28 -9.58
N SER A 236 -1.68 -19.37 -9.07
CA SER A 236 -1.96 -19.59 -7.65
C SER A 236 -1.63 -21.00 -7.15
N ARG A 237 -1.36 -21.93 -8.07
CA ARG A 237 -1.14 -23.36 -7.78
C ARG A 237 0.27 -23.84 -8.13
N MET A 238 1.18 -22.93 -8.38
CA MET A 238 2.59 -23.25 -8.60
C MET A 238 3.14 -24.10 -7.44
N SER A 239 4.07 -24.98 -7.75
CA SER A 239 4.81 -25.75 -6.74
C SER A 239 5.70 -24.84 -5.88
N PRO A 240 6.14 -25.30 -4.71
CA PRO A 240 7.05 -24.52 -3.86
C PRO A 240 8.30 -24.02 -4.59
N ALA A 241 8.89 -24.83 -5.46
CA ALA A 241 10.07 -24.44 -6.23
C ALA A 241 9.77 -23.37 -7.30
N GLU A 242 8.58 -23.41 -7.89
CA GLU A 242 8.13 -22.40 -8.86
C GLU A 242 7.77 -21.08 -8.16
N ASP A 243 7.09 -21.14 -7.01
CA ASP A 243 6.83 -19.97 -6.18
C ASP A 243 8.12 -19.25 -5.77
N ASP A 244 9.10 -20.00 -5.27
CA ASP A 244 10.39 -19.46 -4.82
C ASP A 244 11.17 -18.81 -5.96
N ARG A 245 11.15 -19.42 -7.13
CA ARG A 245 11.78 -18.88 -8.35
C ARG A 245 11.09 -17.59 -8.78
N TYR A 246 9.77 -17.59 -8.81
CA TYR A 246 8.99 -16.40 -9.14
C TYR A 246 9.29 -15.23 -8.20
N LEU A 247 9.28 -15.47 -6.89
CA LEU A 247 9.57 -14.43 -5.90
C LEU A 247 11.00 -13.86 -6.06
N ARG A 248 12.00 -14.73 -6.27
CA ARG A 248 13.39 -14.29 -6.50
C ARG A 248 13.53 -13.48 -7.79
N TYR A 249 12.88 -13.92 -8.87
CA TYR A 249 12.91 -13.21 -10.14
C TYR A 249 12.19 -11.86 -10.04
N LEU A 250 11.01 -11.82 -9.42
CA LEU A 250 10.23 -10.60 -9.23
C LEU A 250 10.99 -9.57 -8.38
N THR A 251 11.56 -10.00 -7.25
CA THR A 251 12.32 -9.10 -6.37
C THR A 251 13.61 -8.60 -7.02
N ALA A 252 14.35 -9.46 -7.74
CA ALA A 252 15.53 -9.03 -8.49
C ALA A 252 15.20 -7.95 -9.53
N ARG A 253 14.02 -8.03 -10.15
CA ARG A 253 13.56 -7.03 -11.13
C ARG A 253 13.10 -5.74 -10.51
N LEU A 254 12.34 -5.79 -9.41
CA LEU A 254 11.54 -4.67 -8.94
C LEU A 254 12.04 -4.00 -7.66
N ALA A 255 12.92 -4.64 -6.88
CA ALA A 255 13.36 -4.09 -5.60
C ALA A 255 14.12 -2.75 -5.73
N ALA A 256 14.69 -2.44 -6.89
CA ALA A 256 15.37 -1.15 -7.09
C ALA A 256 14.43 0.01 -7.50
N PHE A 257 13.13 -0.23 -7.60
CA PHE A 257 12.15 0.84 -7.83
C PHE A 257 11.73 1.44 -6.49
N PRO A 258 11.90 2.74 -6.25
CA PRO A 258 11.69 3.34 -4.93
C PRO A 258 10.22 3.32 -4.47
N ASN A 259 9.26 3.26 -5.39
CA ASN A 259 7.83 3.34 -5.13
C ASN A 259 7.11 1.98 -5.07
N VAL A 260 7.82 0.89 -4.77
CA VAL A 260 7.24 -0.45 -4.66
C VAL A 260 6.92 -0.79 -3.21
N TRP A 261 5.75 -1.39 -2.98
CA TRP A 261 5.38 -2.07 -1.74
C TRP A 261 5.06 -3.53 -2.06
N TRP A 262 5.41 -4.45 -1.16
CA TRP A 262 5.18 -5.88 -1.32
C TRP A 262 3.91 -6.29 -0.56
N SER A 263 2.83 -6.60 -1.28
CA SER A 263 1.65 -7.27 -0.71
C SER A 263 1.70 -8.74 -1.11
N MET A 264 2.04 -9.64 -0.16
CA MET A 264 2.26 -11.06 -0.46
C MET A 264 1.05 -11.69 -1.11
N ALA A 265 -0.14 -11.29 -0.67
CA ALA A 265 -1.38 -11.73 -1.31
C ALA A 265 -2.50 -10.70 -1.18
N ASN A 266 -3.45 -10.77 -2.11
CA ASN A 266 -4.83 -10.37 -1.85
C ASN A 266 -5.57 -11.60 -1.35
N GLU A 267 -6.21 -11.49 -0.16
CA GLU A 267 -7.06 -12.54 0.40
C GLU A 267 -6.34 -13.91 0.51
N TYR A 268 -5.20 -13.91 1.21
CA TYR A 268 -4.34 -15.08 1.37
C TYR A 268 -5.10 -16.32 1.85
N ASP A 269 -6.14 -16.13 2.67
CA ASP A 269 -6.97 -17.16 3.29
C ASP A 269 -7.99 -17.79 2.32
N LEU A 270 -8.14 -17.26 1.11
CA LEU A 270 -8.84 -17.88 -0.01
C LEU A 270 -7.95 -18.74 -0.90
N MET A 271 -6.70 -18.96 -0.51
CA MET A 271 -5.74 -19.81 -1.23
C MET A 271 -5.40 -21.08 -0.43
N PRO A 272 -6.33 -22.04 -0.30
CA PRO A 272 -6.14 -23.23 0.55
C PRO A 272 -5.00 -24.15 0.11
N GLN A 273 -4.49 -23.99 -1.10
CA GLN A 273 -3.33 -24.73 -1.64
C GLN A 273 -1.99 -24.18 -1.11
N LYS A 274 -1.98 -23.01 -0.46
CA LYS A 274 -0.80 -22.44 0.21
C LYS A 274 -0.97 -22.53 1.71
N THR A 275 -0.03 -23.21 2.35
CA THR A 275 -0.04 -23.42 3.80
C THR A 275 0.48 -22.19 4.57
N PRO A 276 0.26 -22.08 5.88
CA PRO A 276 0.90 -21.04 6.70
C PRO A 276 2.43 -21.03 6.57
N GLN A 277 3.06 -22.19 6.41
CA GLN A 277 4.51 -22.32 6.20
C GLN A 277 4.94 -21.79 4.83
N ASP A 278 4.09 -21.92 3.80
CA ASP A 278 4.35 -21.30 2.50
C ASP A 278 4.34 -19.79 2.61
N TRP A 279 3.36 -19.20 3.29
CA TRP A 279 3.30 -17.75 3.50
C TRP A 279 4.49 -17.21 4.28
N ASP A 280 4.91 -17.90 5.34
CA ASP A 280 6.12 -17.55 6.09
C ASP A 280 7.38 -17.61 5.19
N ARG A 281 7.50 -18.65 4.36
CA ARG A 281 8.58 -18.79 3.38
C ARG A 281 8.57 -17.65 2.35
N PHE A 282 7.40 -17.27 1.81
CA PHE A 282 7.27 -16.19 0.83
C PHE A 282 7.69 -14.84 1.39
N ILE A 283 7.25 -14.53 2.61
CA ILE A 283 7.65 -13.32 3.35
C ILE A 283 9.18 -13.29 3.48
N ASN A 284 9.78 -14.39 3.95
CA ASN A 284 11.22 -14.44 4.17
C ASN A 284 11.99 -14.35 2.85
N ILE A 285 11.60 -15.06 1.79
CA ILE A 285 12.25 -14.97 0.48
C ILE A 285 12.18 -13.53 -0.05
N THR A 286 11.03 -12.89 0.00
CA THR A 286 10.88 -11.51 -0.49
C THR A 286 11.75 -10.55 0.31
N ALA A 287 11.71 -10.60 1.64
CA ALA A 287 12.49 -9.72 2.50
C ALA A 287 14.01 -9.95 2.39
N ASP A 288 14.46 -11.20 2.20
CA ASP A 288 15.89 -11.53 2.06
C ASP A 288 16.45 -11.17 0.68
N ASN A 289 15.62 -11.05 -0.35
CA ASN A 289 16.01 -10.66 -1.71
C ASN A 289 15.73 -9.19 -2.02
N ASP A 290 15.15 -8.43 -1.10
CA ASP A 290 14.98 -6.99 -1.17
C ASP A 290 16.00 -6.26 -0.28
N PRO A 291 17.18 -5.90 -0.79
CA PRO A 291 18.20 -5.23 -0.01
C PRO A 291 17.88 -3.77 0.33
N PHE A 292 16.81 -3.24 -0.24
CA PHE A 292 16.39 -1.85 -0.06
C PHE A 292 15.28 -1.70 0.98
N GLY A 293 14.70 -2.82 1.47
CA GLY A 293 13.83 -2.89 2.63
C GLY A 293 12.47 -2.20 2.44
N HIS A 294 11.80 -2.44 1.33
CA HIS A 294 10.46 -1.92 1.05
C HIS A 294 9.42 -2.41 2.06
N LEU A 295 8.28 -1.71 2.11
CA LEU A 295 7.16 -2.13 2.93
C LEU A 295 6.61 -3.49 2.47
N LEU A 296 6.27 -4.34 3.45
CA LEU A 296 5.81 -5.69 3.20
C LEU A 296 4.59 -6.01 4.07
N SER A 297 3.54 -6.54 3.45
CA SER A 297 2.29 -6.90 4.09
C SER A 297 1.68 -8.20 3.57
N VAL A 298 0.65 -8.69 4.27
CA VAL A 298 -0.23 -9.77 3.82
C VAL A 298 -1.67 -9.33 4.06
N HIS A 299 -2.54 -9.49 3.06
CA HIS A 299 -3.93 -9.05 3.12
C HIS A 299 -4.89 -10.25 3.22
N ASN A 300 -5.88 -10.14 4.11
CA ASN A 300 -6.88 -11.18 4.39
C ASN A 300 -8.21 -10.93 3.66
N CYS A 301 -9.03 -11.99 3.54
CA CYS A 301 -10.48 -11.89 3.33
C CYS A 301 -11.21 -11.99 4.68
N PHE A 302 -11.27 -13.18 5.27
CA PHE A 302 -11.98 -13.46 6.51
C PHE A 302 -11.05 -13.54 7.71
N LYS A 303 -9.92 -14.22 7.58
CA LYS A 303 -9.00 -14.53 8.66
C LYS A 303 -7.77 -13.63 8.61
N PHE A 304 -7.57 -12.83 9.65
CA PHE A 304 -6.35 -12.02 9.75
C PHE A 304 -5.10 -12.89 9.73
N TYR A 305 -4.11 -12.44 8.99
CA TYR A 305 -2.75 -12.97 9.11
C TYR A 305 -2.16 -12.55 10.46
N ASP A 306 -1.12 -13.23 10.93
CA ASP A 306 -0.39 -12.77 12.11
C ASP A 306 0.55 -11.61 11.74
N HIS A 307 0.02 -10.40 11.83
CA HIS A 307 0.80 -9.20 11.53
C HIS A 307 1.93 -8.91 12.55
N ASN A 308 2.07 -9.72 13.63
CA ASN A 308 3.26 -9.64 14.51
C ASN A 308 4.50 -10.25 13.87
N HIS A 309 4.39 -10.96 12.76
CA HIS A 309 5.54 -11.48 12.03
C HIS A 309 6.61 -10.38 11.84
N PRO A 310 7.90 -10.62 12.19
CA PRO A 310 8.92 -9.56 12.29
C PRO A 310 9.24 -8.87 10.96
N ARG A 311 9.06 -9.57 9.84
CA ARG A 311 9.31 -9.02 8.49
C ARG A 311 8.12 -8.23 7.94
N ILE A 312 6.92 -8.38 8.47
CA ILE A 312 5.75 -7.57 8.09
C ILE A 312 5.90 -6.19 8.68
N THR A 313 5.81 -5.16 7.83
CA THR A 313 6.02 -3.76 8.20
C THR A 313 4.76 -3.07 8.66
N HIS A 314 3.61 -3.44 8.10
CA HIS A 314 2.30 -2.85 8.41
C HIS A 314 1.18 -3.89 8.28
N ALA A 315 0.08 -3.68 8.98
CA ALA A 315 -1.10 -4.52 8.90
C ALA A 315 -1.99 -4.07 7.74
N SER A 316 -2.09 -4.90 6.70
CA SER A 316 -3.04 -4.74 5.59
C SER A 316 -4.31 -5.53 5.91
N ILE A 317 -5.44 -4.84 6.05
CA ILE A 317 -6.66 -5.41 6.62
C ILE A 317 -7.85 -5.21 5.69
N GLN A 318 -8.64 -6.28 5.50
CA GLN A 318 -9.98 -6.21 4.90
C GLN A 318 -11.03 -6.24 6.02
N ARG A 319 -11.62 -5.10 6.30
CA ARG A 319 -12.78 -4.95 7.22
C ARG A 319 -13.50 -3.63 6.96
N SER A 320 -14.82 -3.68 7.07
CA SER A 320 -15.68 -2.47 6.93
C SER A 320 -15.70 -1.59 8.18
N ALA A 321 -15.30 -2.11 9.33
CA ALA A 321 -15.27 -1.40 10.61
C ALA A 321 -13.96 -0.59 10.76
N ALA A 322 -13.82 0.50 9.99
CA ALA A 322 -12.62 1.33 9.97
C ALA A 322 -12.29 1.96 11.33
N ASN A 323 -13.29 2.20 12.16
CA ASN A 323 -13.14 2.67 13.54
C ASN A 323 -12.35 1.70 14.45
N MET A 324 -12.16 0.43 14.00
CA MET A 324 -11.36 -0.56 14.72
C MET A 324 -9.85 -0.41 14.51
N SER A 325 -9.41 0.54 13.71
CA SER A 325 -7.97 0.79 13.47
C SER A 325 -7.17 0.93 14.76
N VAL A 326 -7.70 1.62 15.76
CA VAL A 326 -7.02 1.82 17.06
C VAL A 326 -6.73 0.48 17.75
N VAL A 327 -7.66 -0.49 17.68
CA VAL A 327 -7.50 -1.81 18.29
C VAL A 327 -6.42 -2.63 17.58
N TRP A 328 -6.43 -2.62 16.25
CA TRP A 328 -5.44 -3.35 15.46
C TRP A 328 -4.06 -2.71 15.58
N ARG A 329 -3.99 -1.38 15.60
CA ARG A 329 -2.78 -0.61 15.83
C ARG A 329 -2.14 -0.95 17.19
N GLU A 330 -2.92 -1.01 18.26
CA GLU A 330 -2.45 -1.41 19.59
C GLU A 330 -2.00 -2.87 19.61
N ARG A 331 -2.78 -3.75 19.00
CA ARG A 331 -2.50 -5.19 18.96
C ARG A 331 -1.18 -5.50 18.27
N TYR A 332 -0.93 -4.91 17.10
CA TYR A 332 0.22 -5.25 16.27
C TYR A 332 1.41 -4.31 16.47
N GLY A 333 1.19 -3.14 17.05
CA GLY A 333 2.23 -2.13 17.23
C GLY A 333 2.85 -1.66 15.93
N LYS A 334 2.06 -1.61 14.84
CA LYS A 334 2.45 -1.28 13.48
C LYS A 334 1.45 -0.34 12.85
N PRO A 335 1.79 0.36 11.75
CA PRO A 335 0.80 1.06 10.95
C PRO A 335 -0.31 0.11 10.51
N VAL A 336 -1.54 0.60 10.47
CA VAL A 336 -2.70 -0.14 9.98
C VAL A 336 -3.20 0.52 8.70
N SER A 337 -3.26 -0.25 7.62
CA SER A 337 -3.90 0.13 6.37
C SER A 337 -5.14 -0.75 6.17
N ILE A 338 -6.31 -0.13 6.14
CA ILE A 338 -7.55 -0.82 5.79
C ILE A 338 -7.65 -0.80 4.28
N ASP A 339 -7.13 -1.83 3.66
CA ASP A 339 -6.96 -1.88 2.21
C ASP A 339 -8.22 -2.32 1.47
N GLU A 340 -9.18 -2.88 2.19
CA GLU A 340 -10.53 -3.12 1.69
C GLU A 340 -11.57 -2.89 2.78
N CYS A 341 -12.44 -1.90 2.55
CA CYS A 341 -13.52 -1.57 3.47
C CYS A 341 -14.90 -1.56 2.79
N CYS A 342 -15.11 -2.34 1.73
CA CYS A 342 -16.15 -2.20 0.70
C CYS A 342 -15.92 -0.96 -0.18
N TYR A 343 -16.68 -0.88 -1.27
CA TYR A 343 -16.43 0.09 -2.34
C TYR A 343 -17.68 0.90 -2.66
N GLU A 344 -17.49 2.18 -2.97
CA GLU A 344 -18.54 3.05 -3.48
C GLU A 344 -18.97 2.57 -4.87
N GLY A 345 -20.28 2.41 -5.11
CA GLY A 345 -20.70 1.96 -6.42
C GLY A 345 -22.12 1.44 -6.52
N THR A 346 -22.38 0.67 -7.58
CA THR A 346 -23.71 0.21 -7.96
C THR A 346 -23.79 -1.26 -8.36
N ILE A 347 -22.71 -2.06 -8.16
CA ILE A 347 -22.79 -3.49 -8.45
C ILE A 347 -23.70 -4.22 -7.46
N ALA A 348 -24.14 -5.42 -7.82
CA ALA A 348 -25.12 -6.16 -7.02
C ALA A 348 -24.57 -6.69 -5.69
N GLU A 349 -23.25 -6.90 -5.61
CA GLU A 349 -22.60 -7.45 -4.42
C GLU A 349 -22.51 -6.39 -3.30
N LEU A 350 -22.85 -6.80 -2.07
CA LEU A 350 -22.89 -5.90 -0.90
C LEU A 350 -21.58 -5.17 -0.60
N TRP A 351 -20.46 -5.72 -1.03
CA TRP A 351 -19.14 -5.12 -0.85
C TRP A 351 -18.86 -3.97 -1.84
N GLY A 352 -19.65 -3.84 -2.91
CA GLY A 352 -19.41 -2.87 -4.00
C GLY A 352 -20.60 -1.96 -4.30
N ASN A 353 -21.46 -1.66 -3.33
CA ASN A 353 -22.62 -0.78 -3.52
C ASN A 353 -22.90 0.13 -2.32
N ILE A 354 -21.83 0.57 -1.64
CA ILE A 354 -22.00 1.57 -0.59
C ILE A 354 -22.08 2.98 -1.19
N SER A 355 -22.71 3.90 -0.46
CA SER A 355 -22.79 5.31 -0.87
C SER A 355 -21.46 6.04 -0.65
N GLY A 356 -21.29 7.18 -1.34
CA GLY A 356 -20.15 8.07 -1.13
C GLY A 356 -20.04 8.55 0.32
N GLN A 357 -21.18 8.87 0.98
CA GLN A 357 -21.18 9.24 2.40
C GLN A 357 -20.58 8.15 3.29
N LYS A 358 -20.93 6.89 3.01
CA LYS A 358 -20.42 5.76 3.77
C LYS A 358 -18.93 5.53 3.53
N MET A 359 -18.46 5.75 2.31
CA MET A 359 -17.03 5.69 1.99
C MET A 359 -16.26 6.80 2.72
N VAL A 360 -16.71 8.05 2.63
CA VAL A 360 -16.09 9.18 3.33
C VAL A 360 -16.07 8.96 4.84
N ARG A 361 -17.18 8.51 5.42
CA ARG A 361 -17.23 8.15 6.84
C ARG A 361 -16.14 7.15 7.21
N ARG A 362 -15.94 6.08 6.42
CA ARG A 362 -14.90 5.06 6.72
C ARG A 362 -13.50 5.63 6.69
N PHE A 363 -13.24 6.57 5.78
CA PHE A 363 -11.96 7.28 5.77
C PHE A 363 -11.76 8.10 7.05
N TRP A 364 -12.75 8.88 7.44
CA TRP A 364 -12.68 9.66 8.68
C TRP A 364 -12.57 8.76 9.91
N ASP A 365 -13.41 7.73 10.01
CA ASP A 365 -13.36 6.76 11.11
C ASP A 365 -11.97 6.09 11.22
N GLY A 366 -11.39 5.69 10.09
CA GLY A 366 -10.05 5.10 10.06
C GLY A 366 -8.98 6.06 10.54
N VAL A 367 -8.97 7.28 10.01
CA VAL A 367 -7.96 8.31 10.31
C VAL A 367 -8.00 8.77 11.76
N VAL A 368 -9.19 9.07 12.31
CA VAL A 368 -9.28 9.51 13.72
C VAL A 368 -9.05 8.38 14.72
N ASN A 369 -9.04 7.14 14.27
CA ASN A 369 -8.62 5.97 15.03
C ASN A 369 -7.18 5.51 14.69
N GLY A 370 -6.39 6.37 14.04
CA GLY A 370 -4.96 6.18 13.80
C GLY A 370 -4.60 5.14 12.75
N GLY A 371 -5.51 4.86 11.81
CA GLY A 371 -5.28 4.03 10.65
C GLY A 371 -5.30 4.82 9.34
N TYR A 372 -5.07 4.12 8.25
CA TYR A 372 -5.14 4.60 6.88
C TYR A 372 -6.17 3.78 6.11
N VAL A 373 -6.81 4.35 5.11
CA VAL A 373 -7.89 3.69 4.38
C VAL A 373 -7.61 3.74 2.88
N THR A 374 -7.95 2.66 2.20
CA THR A 374 -7.86 2.53 0.75
C THR A 374 -9.26 2.57 0.13
N HIS A 375 -9.40 3.40 -0.87
CA HIS A 375 -10.60 3.62 -1.66
C HIS A 375 -10.73 2.57 -2.77
N GLY A 376 -11.94 2.45 -3.33
CA GLY A 376 -12.23 1.79 -4.59
C GLY A 376 -13.64 2.14 -5.06
N GLU A 377 -13.86 2.10 -6.37
CA GLU A 377 -15.15 2.34 -6.98
C GLU A 377 -15.60 1.15 -7.81
N THR A 378 -16.89 0.86 -7.74
CA THR A 378 -17.53 -0.25 -8.43
C THR A 378 -18.83 0.18 -9.10
N PHE A 379 -18.80 1.32 -9.77
CA PHE A 379 -19.93 1.78 -10.58
C PHE A 379 -20.02 0.96 -11.87
N ASN A 380 -21.18 0.36 -12.08
CA ASN A 380 -21.50 -0.34 -13.32
C ASN A 380 -22.39 0.57 -14.17
N ASP A 381 -21.79 1.32 -15.05
CA ASP A 381 -22.46 2.26 -15.96
C ASP A 381 -22.76 1.67 -17.36
N GLY A 382 -22.51 0.37 -17.51
CA GLY A 382 -22.71 -0.35 -18.78
C GLY A 382 -21.51 -0.31 -19.73
N THR A 383 -20.40 0.34 -19.37
CA THR A 383 -19.20 0.41 -20.22
C THR A 383 -18.26 -0.77 -20.06
N ASP A 384 -18.55 -1.72 -19.16
CA ASP A 384 -17.67 -2.83 -18.79
C ASP A 384 -16.31 -2.37 -18.17
N THR A 385 -16.21 -1.08 -17.82
CA THR A 385 -15.02 -0.51 -17.20
C THR A 385 -15.35 -0.08 -15.79
N ILE A 386 -14.88 -0.84 -14.80
CA ILE A 386 -15.07 -0.57 -13.38
C ILE A 386 -13.71 -0.24 -12.79
N TRP A 387 -13.56 0.91 -12.14
CA TRP A 387 -12.30 1.39 -11.57
C TRP A 387 -11.59 0.33 -10.72
N TRP A 388 -12.28 -0.25 -9.76
CA TRP A 388 -11.76 -1.29 -8.87
C TRP A 388 -11.12 -2.47 -9.62
N ALA A 389 -11.65 -2.84 -10.79
CA ALA A 389 -11.17 -3.96 -11.58
C ALA A 389 -10.11 -3.53 -12.61
N LYS A 390 -10.44 -2.52 -13.43
CA LYS A 390 -9.71 -2.20 -14.67
C LYS A 390 -9.06 -0.80 -14.70
N GLY A 391 -9.34 0.06 -13.72
CA GLY A 391 -8.96 1.47 -13.81
C GLY A 391 -9.93 2.31 -14.66
N GLY A 392 -9.43 3.29 -15.39
CA GLY A 392 -10.21 4.22 -16.20
C GLY A 392 -10.53 5.52 -15.47
N LYS A 393 -11.81 5.86 -15.33
CA LYS A 393 -12.28 7.10 -14.69
C LYS A 393 -12.81 6.85 -13.29
N LEU A 394 -12.65 7.85 -12.43
CA LEU A 394 -13.29 7.96 -11.13
C LEU A 394 -14.54 8.84 -11.27
N ILE A 395 -15.69 8.33 -10.87
CA ILE A 395 -16.99 9.00 -11.00
C ILE A 395 -17.75 9.11 -9.67
N GLY A 396 -17.21 8.53 -8.59
CA GLY A 396 -17.81 8.55 -7.27
C GLY A 396 -17.76 9.90 -6.58
N GLU A 397 -18.66 10.11 -5.65
CA GLU A 397 -18.75 11.35 -4.88
C GLU A 397 -17.71 11.44 -3.74
N SER A 398 -17.11 10.30 -3.33
CA SER A 398 -16.17 10.27 -2.21
C SER A 398 -14.81 10.89 -2.55
N VAL A 399 -14.36 10.83 -3.80
CA VAL A 399 -12.99 11.22 -4.21
C VAL A 399 -12.66 12.68 -3.84
N PRO A 400 -13.47 13.69 -4.16
CA PRO A 400 -13.17 15.08 -3.75
C PRO A 400 -13.20 15.25 -2.22
N ARG A 401 -13.99 14.47 -1.50
CA ARG A 401 -14.11 14.50 -0.05
C ARG A 401 -12.91 13.81 0.64
N ILE A 402 -12.36 12.79 -0.01
CA ILE A 402 -11.09 12.17 0.39
C ILE A 402 -9.92 13.16 0.16
N ALA A 403 -9.95 13.93 -0.93
CA ALA A 403 -8.98 15.00 -1.15
C ALA A 403 -9.03 16.08 -0.05
N PHE A 404 -10.24 16.44 0.38
CA PHE A 404 -10.46 17.36 1.49
C PHE A 404 -9.87 16.81 2.81
N LEU A 405 -10.13 15.54 3.13
CA LEU A 405 -9.55 14.90 4.31
C LEU A 405 -8.01 14.83 4.21
N ARG A 406 -7.46 14.48 3.04
CA ARG A 406 -6.01 14.47 2.82
C ARG A 406 -5.38 15.82 3.14
N ARG A 407 -5.98 16.92 2.68
CA ARG A 407 -5.51 18.28 3.00
C ARG A 407 -5.51 18.53 4.51
N ILE A 408 -6.58 18.15 5.23
CA ILE A 408 -6.65 18.28 6.70
C ILE A 408 -5.53 17.48 7.37
N MET A 409 -5.25 16.28 6.87
CA MET A 409 -4.14 15.46 7.38
C MET A 409 -2.79 16.12 7.10
N GLU A 410 -2.57 16.68 5.91
CA GLU A 410 -1.34 17.38 5.52
C GLU A 410 -1.10 18.65 6.36
N GLU A 411 -2.16 19.37 6.71
CA GLU A 411 -2.12 20.54 7.61
C GLU A 411 -2.03 20.18 9.09
N GLY A 412 -2.23 18.91 9.44
CA GLY A 412 -2.16 18.38 10.79
C GLY A 412 -0.73 18.19 11.31
N PRO A 413 -0.55 17.58 12.49
CA PRO A 413 0.77 17.33 13.09
C PRO A 413 1.70 16.57 12.14
N GLU A 414 2.96 17.00 12.07
CA GLU A 414 3.97 16.42 11.18
C GLU A 414 4.26 14.94 11.52
N GLU A 415 4.16 14.58 12.79
CA GLU A 415 4.36 13.22 13.27
C GLU A 415 3.23 12.26 12.88
N GLY A 416 2.08 12.78 12.46
CA GLY A 416 0.86 12.05 12.12
C GLY A 416 -0.27 12.30 13.12
N LEU A 417 -1.44 11.72 12.83
CA LEU A 417 -2.63 11.80 13.69
C LEU A 417 -2.69 10.55 14.57
N ASP A 418 -2.24 10.65 15.80
CA ASP A 418 -2.34 9.58 16.79
C ASP A 418 -3.70 9.63 17.51
N PRO A 419 -4.34 8.46 17.74
CA PRO A 419 -5.53 8.40 18.57
C PRO A 419 -5.20 8.95 19.96
N ILE A 420 -5.93 9.99 20.36
CA ILE A 420 -5.80 10.55 21.68
C ILE A 420 -6.66 9.69 22.60
N LYS A 421 -6.02 9.02 23.54
CA LYS A 421 -6.71 8.43 24.65
C LYS A 421 -7.30 9.58 25.44
N SER A 422 -8.57 9.91 25.12
CA SER A 422 -9.31 10.85 25.94
C SER A 422 -9.27 10.33 27.36
N THR A 423 -9.24 11.20 28.27
CA THR A 423 -9.23 10.92 29.70
C THR A 423 -10.54 10.32 30.22
N GLY A 424 -11.46 10.01 29.34
CA GLY A 424 -12.49 9.01 29.57
C GLY A 424 -12.16 7.86 28.63
N ALA A 425 -11.39 6.89 29.08
CA ALA A 425 -10.83 5.88 28.21
C ALA A 425 -11.91 5.01 27.58
N TYR A 426 -12.08 5.10 26.27
CA TYR A 426 -12.68 4.02 25.51
C TYR A 426 -11.71 2.84 25.56
N ARG A 427 -11.99 1.84 26.38
CA ARG A 427 -11.42 0.51 26.20
C ARG A 427 -12.38 -0.28 25.33
N ILE A 428 -11.96 -0.51 24.11
CA ILE A 428 -12.59 -1.52 23.27
C ILE A 428 -12.07 -2.87 23.75
N ALA A 429 -12.92 -3.61 24.49
CA ALA A 429 -12.63 -4.97 24.88
C ALA A 429 -13.04 -5.91 23.75
N MET A 430 -12.09 -6.68 23.23
CA MET A 430 -12.41 -7.83 22.38
C MET A 430 -12.80 -9.00 23.26
N GLN A 431 -14.05 -9.45 23.16
CA GLN A 431 -14.47 -10.72 23.74
C GLN A 431 -14.48 -11.81 22.66
N GLY A 432 -13.74 -12.88 22.94
CA GLY A 432 -13.87 -14.14 22.23
C GLY A 432 -13.48 -14.12 20.76
N GLY A 433 -12.20 -14.11 20.47
CA GLY A 433 -11.70 -14.21 19.10
C GLY A 433 -11.86 -12.93 18.29
N LEU A 434 -11.27 -12.93 17.09
CA LEU A 434 -11.16 -11.75 16.21
C LEU A 434 -12.50 -11.23 15.68
N ASP A 435 -13.57 -11.99 15.79
CA ASP A 435 -14.84 -11.70 15.13
C ASP A 435 -15.91 -11.12 16.05
N ASN A 436 -15.67 -11.11 17.36
CA ASN A 436 -16.61 -10.56 18.35
C ASN A 436 -15.98 -9.39 19.09
N VAL A 437 -16.12 -8.20 18.54
CA VAL A 437 -15.77 -6.96 19.22
C VAL A 437 -17.00 -6.45 19.97
N VAL A 438 -17.00 -6.59 21.28
CA VAL A 438 -17.94 -5.88 22.14
C VAL A 438 -17.31 -4.54 22.49
N LEU A 439 -17.90 -3.45 21.99
CA LEU A 439 -17.57 -2.10 22.41
C LEU A 439 -18.04 -1.92 23.85
N GLN A 440 -17.17 -2.14 24.81
CA GLN A 440 -17.40 -1.70 26.18
C GLN A 440 -16.74 -0.33 26.37
N GLN A 441 -17.57 0.67 26.53
CA GLN A 441 -17.13 1.99 26.95
C GLN A 441 -16.86 1.95 28.44
N LEU A 442 -15.59 1.83 28.81
CA LEU A 442 -15.18 2.00 30.19
C LEU A 442 -14.61 3.42 30.34
N PHE A 443 -15.38 4.27 31.02
CA PHE A 443 -14.88 5.57 31.42
C PHE A 443 -13.95 5.39 32.62
N VAL A 444 -12.65 5.39 32.35
CA VAL A 444 -11.64 5.42 33.41
C VAL A 444 -10.88 6.74 33.25
N PRO A 445 -11.05 7.70 34.17
CA PRO A 445 -10.23 8.91 34.16
C PRO A 445 -8.74 8.53 34.27
N PRO A 446 -7.82 9.22 33.61
CA PRO A 446 -6.40 9.04 33.84
C PRO A 446 -6.06 9.32 35.30
N GLU A 447 -5.07 8.62 35.80
CA GLU A 447 -4.54 8.82 37.14
C GLU A 447 -4.05 10.28 37.29
N GLY A 448 -4.64 11.03 38.22
CA GLY A 448 -4.31 12.44 38.47
C GLY A 448 -5.19 13.49 37.78
N GLU A 449 -6.20 13.09 36.97
CA GLU A 449 -7.11 14.02 36.30
C GLU A 449 -8.56 13.85 36.78
N GLU A 450 -8.81 14.17 38.05
CA GLU A 450 -10.15 14.10 38.63
C GLU A 450 -11.13 15.08 37.96
N GLY A 451 -12.34 14.60 37.66
CA GLY A 451 -13.45 15.43 37.18
C GLY A 451 -13.54 15.67 35.68
N TRP A 452 -12.85 14.89 34.91
CA TRP A 452 -12.79 15.02 33.48
C TRP A 452 -13.66 13.96 32.75
N ALA A 453 -14.89 14.26 32.50
CA ALA A 453 -15.77 13.46 31.65
C ALA A 453 -16.49 14.38 30.67
N PRO A 454 -15.90 14.73 29.55
CA PRO A 454 -16.56 15.57 28.58
C PRO A 454 -17.48 14.76 27.68
N ALA A 455 -18.52 15.40 27.19
CA ALA A 455 -19.40 14.86 26.15
C ALA A 455 -18.63 14.38 24.89
N GLN A 456 -17.45 14.94 24.64
CA GLN A 456 -16.54 14.55 23.56
C GLN A 456 -15.84 13.22 23.76
N ALA A 457 -15.86 12.63 24.96
CA ALA A 457 -15.40 11.25 25.16
C ALA A 457 -16.17 10.23 24.31
N TRP A 458 -17.30 10.62 23.73
CA TRP A 458 -18.10 9.80 22.85
C TRP A 458 -17.59 9.79 21.39
N TRP A 459 -16.76 10.74 21.00
CA TRP A 459 -16.27 10.84 19.63
C TRP A 459 -14.79 10.50 19.54
N PRO A 460 -14.40 9.64 18.58
CA PRO A 460 -13.01 9.35 18.36
C PRO A 460 -12.26 10.64 18.03
N THR A 461 -11.11 10.78 18.66
CA THR A 461 -10.27 11.97 18.54
C THR A 461 -8.86 11.53 18.22
N ALA A 462 -8.24 12.18 17.22
CA ALA A 462 -6.84 12.01 16.90
C ALA A 462 -6.12 13.36 16.89
N GLY A 463 -4.79 13.31 16.98
CA GLY A 463 -3.98 14.52 16.91
C GLY A 463 -2.68 14.40 17.69
N GLN A 464 -2.30 15.48 18.34
CA GLN A 464 -1.13 15.56 19.20
C GLN A 464 -1.52 16.24 20.52
N PRO A 465 -1.34 15.58 21.67
CA PRO A 465 -1.65 16.15 22.97
C PRO A 465 -1.05 17.54 23.15
N HIS A 466 -1.80 18.45 23.76
CA HIS A 466 -1.42 19.84 24.02
C HIS A 466 -1.23 20.74 22.78
N ARG A 467 -1.50 20.25 21.55
CA ARG A 467 -1.28 21.02 20.31
C ARG A 467 -2.44 20.99 19.33
N TYR A 468 -3.00 19.78 19.09
CA TYR A 468 -3.94 19.56 17.99
C TYR A 468 -4.91 18.42 18.35
N TYR A 469 -6.19 18.66 18.21
CA TYR A 469 -7.25 17.66 18.45
C TYR A 469 -8.27 17.71 17.33
N LEU A 470 -8.47 16.58 16.66
CA LEU A 470 -9.48 16.39 15.62
C LEU A 470 -10.46 15.32 16.08
N SER A 471 -11.70 15.71 16.39
CA SER A 471 -12.77 14.82 16.85
C SER A 471 -13.81 14.67 15.77
N TYR A 472 -14.17 13.44 15.40
CA TYR A 472 -15.17 13.15 14.37
C TYR A 472 -16.45 12.58 14.95
N MET A 473 -17.60 13.16 14.58
CA MET A 473 -18.92 12.82 15.15
C MET A 473 -19.66 11.74 14.36
N GLY A 474 -19.19 11.40 13.16
CA GLY A 474 -19.80 10.38 12.30
C GLY A 474 -21.24 10.72 11.93
N GLU A 475 -22.13 9.76 12.13
CA GLU A 475 -23.59 9.91 11.85
C GLU A 475 -24.36 10.64 12.94
N ASN A 476 -23.72 10.98 14.07
CA ASN A 476 -24.39 11.74 15.14
C ASN A 476 -24.60 13.18 14.73
N GLN A 477 -25.67 13.79 15.28
CA GLN A 477 -26.10 15.15 14.93
C GLN A 477 -26.24 16.02 16.19
N PRO A 478 -25.15 16.27 16.94
CA PRO A 478 -25.24 17.15 18.10
C PRO A 478 -25.45 18.59 17.64
N SER A 479 -26.16 19.38 18.43
CA SER A 479 -26.30 20.83 18.25
C SER A 479 -25.32 21.64 19.10
N GLU A 480 -24.60 20.96 19.99
CA GLU A 480 -23.62 21.57 20.87
C GLU A 480 -22.52 20.59 21.26
N ALA A 481 -21.40 21.11 21.69
CA ALA A 481 -20.29 20.36 22.25
C ALA A 481 -19.62 21.13 23.39
N THR A 482 -19.38 20.44 24.50
CA THR A 482 -18.55 20.99 25.57
C THR A 482 -17.08 20.79 25.24
N VAL A 483 -16.29 21.86 25.28
CA VAL A 483 -14.87 21.84 24.98
C VAL A 483 -14.10 21.04 26.03
N ALA A 484 -13.36 20.05 25.60
CA ALA A 484 -12.66 19.08 26.44
C ALA A 484 -11.15 19.07 26.19
N VAL A 485 -10.57 20.21 26.01
CA VAL A 485 -9.12 20.41 25.92
C VAL A 485 -8.47 20.39 27.32
N PRO A 486 -7.15 20.21 27.44
CA PRO A 486 -6.46 20.27 28.73
C PRO A 486 -6.75 21.58 29.49
N PRO A 487 -6.79 21.54 30.82
CA PRO A 487 -7.02 22.75 31.64
C PRO A 487 -5.87 23.75 31.49
N ASN A 488 -6.18 25.02 31.61
CA ASN A 488 -5.22 26.13 31.52
C ASN A 488 -4.56 26.33 30.15
N GLU A 489 -5.12 25.76 29.12
CA GLU A 489 -4.68 25.91 27.73
C GLU A 489 -5.80 26.52 26.89
N ARG A 490 -5.42 27.27 25.85
CA ARG A 490 -6.37 27.92 24.93
C ARG A 490 -6.22 27.38 23.50
N TYR A 491 -7.35 27.25 22.82
CA TYR A 491 -7.42 26.69 21.49
C TYR A 491 -8.35 27.50 20.59
N SER A 492 -8.03 27.59 19.30
CA SER A 492 -9.03 27.96 18.32
C SER A 492 -9.95 26.75 18.08
N ALA A 493 -11.22 27.00 17.75
CA ALA A 493 -12.19 25.95 17.45
C ALA A 493 -12.77 26.13 16.06
N THR A 494 -12.68 25.09 15.22
CA THR A 494 -13.22 25.04 13.86
C THR A 494 -14.17 23.86 13.73
N LEU A 495 -15.36 24.10 13.17
CA LEU A 495 -16.29 23.05 12.75
C LEU A 495 -15.96 22.67 11.30
N ILE A 496 -15.80 21.39 11.07
CA ILE A 496 -15.55 20.81 9.75
C ILE A 496 -16.78 20.02 9.35
N ASP A 497 -17.30 20.27 8.17
CA ASP A 497 -18.28 19.44 7.51
C ASP A 497 -17.57 18.57 6.48
N SER A 498 -17.44 17.28 6.78
CA SER A 498 -16.70 16.35 5.94
C SER A 498 -17.42 16.03 4.62
N TRP A 499 -18.73 16.20 4.55
CA TRP A 499 -19.50 15.97 3.34
C TRP A 499 -19.55 17.20 2.43
N GLU A 500 -19.85 18.37 3.01
CA GLU A 500 -19.89 19.64 2.24
C GLU A 500 -18.51 20.24 2.00
N MET A 501 -17.46 19.64 2.57
CA MET A 501 -16.06 20.08 2.44
C MET A 501 -15.86 21.52 2.91
N THR A 502 -16.48 21.92 4.02
CA THR A 502 -16.41 23.27 4.57
C THR A 502 -15.77 23.30 5.94
N GLU A 503 -15.13 24.42 6.22
CA GLU A 503 -14.58 24.76 7.54
C GLU A 503 -15.20 26.07 8.02
N THR A 504 -15.79 26.02 9.20
CA THR A 504 -16.40 27.20 9.84
C THR A 504 -15.71 27.46 11.16
N LYS A 505 -15.08 28.60 11.31
CA LYS A 505 -14.48 29.01 12.55
C LYS A 505 -15.57 29.30 13.58
N LEU A 506 -15.60 28.56 14.68
CA LEU A 506 -16.55 28.74 15.77
C LEU A 506 -16.04 29.74 16.80
N SER A 507 -14.74 29.72 17.08
CA SER A 507 -14.12 30.65 18.06
C SER A 507 -12.62 30.81 17.81
N ASP A 508 -12.12 32.00 18.08
CA ASP A 508 -10.68 32.28 18.09
C ASP A 508 -9.99 31.74 19.35
N SER A 509 -10.73 31.61 20.46
CA SER A 509 -10.18 31.18 21.74
C SER A 509 -11.24 30.48 22.56
N VAL A 510 -11.05 29.21 22.82
CA VAL A 510 -11.84 28.41 23.74
C VAL A 510 -10.95 27.78 24.78
N GLN A 511 -11.52 27.48 25.92
CA GLN A 511 -10.91 26.73 27.01
C GLN A 511 -11.82 25.59 27.46
N ARG A 512 -11.33 24.74 28.30
CA ARG A 512 -12.08 23.65 28.89
C ARG A 512 -13.35 24.13 29.56
N GLY A 513 -14.47 23.47 29.23
CA GLY A 513 -15.79 23.75 29.77
C GLY A 513 -16.62 24.75 28.97
N ASP A 514 -16.03 25.47 28.02
CA ASP A 514 -16.79 26.29 27.09
C ASP A 514 -17.78 25.43 26.29
N VAL A 515 -18.92 25.99 25.91
CA VAL A 515 -19.91 25.30 25.07
C VAL A 515 -19.95 25.91 23.68
N LEU A 516 -19.77 25.09 22.69
CA LEU A 516 -19.88 25.45 21.28
C LEU A 516 -21.25 25.03 20.74
N HIS A 517 -21.93 25.93 20.06
CA HIS A 517 -23.21 25.67 19.40
C HIS A 517 -23.05 25.69 17.88
N PHE A 518 -23.71 24.77 17.19
CA PHE A 518 -23.71 24.66 15.74
C PHE A 518 -24.98 23.97 15.22
N ALA A 519 -25.23 24.07 13.91
CA ALA A 519 -26.38 23.42 13.29
C ALA A 519 -26.22 21.89 13.36
N PRO A 520 -27.24 21.15 13.87
CA PRO A 520 -27.16 19.69 13.98
C PRO A 520 -27.26 19.03 12.61
N LYS A 521 -26.22 18.28 12.23
CA LYS A 521 -26.21 17.43 11.04
C LYS A 521 -25.13 16.34 11.16
N PRO A 522 -25.24 15.25 10.39
CA PRO A 522 -24.21 14.20 10.39
C PRO A 522 -22.93 14.64 9.71
N TYR A 523 -21.89 13.87 9.92
CA TYR A 523 -20.58 13.98 9.29
C TYR A 523 -19.79 15.24 9.65
N LEU A 524 -20.01 15.77 10.85
CA LEU A 524 -19.26 16.90 11.40
C LEU A 524 -18.03 16.42 12.15
N ALA A 525 -17.00 17.29 12.17
CA ALA A 525 -15.84 17.15 13.03
C ALA A 525 -15.51 18.49 13.72
N LEU A 526 -14.89 18.43 14.89
CA LEU A 526 -14.34 19.58 15.59
C LEU A 526 -12.81 19.51 15.56
N LEU A 527 -12.22 20.62 15.17
CA LEU A 527 -10.78 20.80 15.15
C LEU A 527 -10.39 21.88 16.16
N PHE A 528 -9.50 21.51 17.08
CA PHE A 528 -8.90 22.42 18.04
C PHE A 528 -7.40 22.55 17.78
N LYS A 529 -6.92 23.78 17.59
CA LYS A 529 -5.49 24.11 17.45
C LYS A 529 -5.08 25.05 18.57
N ARG A 530 -4.01 24.70 19.30
CA ARG A 530 -3.50 25.51 20.39
C ARG A 530 -3.05 26.88 19.89
N ILE A 531 -3.29 27.95 20.69
CA ILE A 531 -3.02 29.36 20.35
C ILE A 531 -2.07 30.05 21.30
N ASP A 532 -1.71 29.43 22.43
CA ASP A 532 -0.80 29.97 23.48
C ASP A 532 0.51 29.18 23.62
#